data_35d5c572eecedc8716315e5685314cfb
#
_entry.id   35d5c572eecedc8716315e5685314cfb
#
_cell.length_a   1.000
_cell.length_b   1.000
_cell.length_c   1.000
_cell.angle_alpha   90.00
_cell.angle_beta   90.00
_cell.angle_gamma   90.00
#
_symmetry.space_group_name_H-M   'P 1'
#
loop_
_entity.id
_entity.type
_entity.pdbx_description
1 polymer ?
#
loop_
_entity_poly.entity_id
_entity_poly.type
_entity_poly.pdbx_seq_one_letter_code
_entity_poly.pdbx_strand_id
1 'polypeptide(L)'
;LFGFVGWSPEQRQSSPDQLKQEILAQLSDCFGKAAAKPLELVIQDWATNPLIVTELDLAQSVNHPEVGPNNLREKYLDGRVQFAVSEVSERSPGLIEGALAIGESTAFDFLETVV
;
A
#
# COMPACT_ATOMS: atom_id res chain seq x y z
N LEU A 1 15.18 -0.97 -10.75
CA LEU A 1 14.69 0.13 -9.91
C LEU A 1 13.21 -0.05 -9.66
N PHE A 2 12.76 0.39 -8.49
CA PHE A 2 11.36 0.43 -8.10
C PHE A 2 11.05 1.82 -7.52
N GLY A 3 9.86 2.34 -7.75
CA GLY A 3 9.44 3.63 -7.23
C GLY A 3 7.92 3.76 -7.14
N PHE A 4 7.47 4.74 -6.38
CA PHE A 4 6.06 5.12 -6.28
C PHE A 4 5.80 6.40 -7.07
N VAL A 5 4.63 6.48 -7.67
CA VAL A 5 4.16 7.66 -8.40
C VAL A 5 3.21 8.46 -7.51
N GLY A 6 3.55 9.73 -7.25
CA GLY A 6 2.76 10.62 -6.42
C GLY A 6 1.59 11.33 -7.14
N TRP A 7 1.39 11.08 -8.43
CA TRP A 7 0.27 11.65 -9.18
C TRP A 7 -1.06 11.07 -8.74
N SER A 8 -2.12 11.87 -8.77
CA SER A 8 -3.48 11.38 -8.52
C SER A 8 -3.91 10.34 -9.58
N PRO A 9 -4.87 9.46 -9.27
CA PRO A 9 -5.42 8.51 -10.26
C PRO A 9 -5.91 9.20 -11.54
N GLU A 10 -6.58 10.34 -11.41
CA GLU A 10 -7.08 11.12 -12.54
C GLU A 10 -5.94 11.64 -13.44
N GLN A 11 -4.89 12.18 -12.84
CA GLN A 11 -3.71 12.65 -13.59
C GLN A 11 -3.02 11.52 -14.34
N ARG A 12 -2.85 10.35 -13.69
CA ARG A 12 -2.22 9.19 -14.32
C ARG A 12 -3.02 8.66 -15.51
N GLN A 13 -4.34 8.64 -15.39
CA GLN A 13 -5.23 8.16 -16.45
C GLN A 13 -5.38 9.14 -17.60
N SER A 14 -5.42 10.44 -17.31
CA SER A 14 -5.59 11.48 -18.35
C SER A 14 -4.32 11.73 -19.16
N SER A 15 -3.14 11.47 -18.60
CA SER A 15 -1.86 11.83 -19.22
C SER A 15 -0.78 10.75 -19.10
N PRO A 16 -1.03 9.50 -19.54
CA PRO A 16 -0.12 8.38 -19.34
C PRO A 16 1.23 8.54 -20.04
N ASP A 17 1.28 9.19 -21.19
CA ASP A 17 2.53 9.42 -21.91
C ASP A 17 3.38 10.51 -21.27
N GLN A 18 2.74 11.57 -20.74
CA GLN A 18 3.44 12.57 -19.94
C GLN A 18 4.03 11.96 -18.68
N LEU A 19 3.27 11.10 -17.98
CA LEU A 19 3.75 10.40 -16.81
C LEU A 19 5.04 9.61 -17.12
N LYS A 20 5.07 8.85 -18.22
CA LYS A 20 6.27 8.11 -18.62
C LYS A 20 7.46 9.03 -18.89
N GLN A 21 7.21 10.14 -19.58
CA GLN A 21 8.26 11.12 -19.87
C GLN A 21 8.86 11.73 -18.59
N GLU A 22 8.01 12.09 -17.63
CA GLU A 22 8.45 12.65 -16.36
C GLU A 22 9.22 11.64 -15.49
N ILE A 23 8.76 10.38 -15.44
CA ILE A 23 9.49 9.31 -14.77
C ILE A 23 10.90 9.16 -15.37
N LEU A 24 11.00 9.09 -16.70
CA LEU A 24 12.29 8.94 -17.38
C LEU A 24 13.21 10.15 -17.20
N ALA A 25 12.64 11.36 -17.19
CA ALA A 25 13.37 12.59 -16.92
C ALA A 25 13.93 12.58 -15.50
N GLN A 26 13.09 12.28 -14.49
CA GLN A 26 13.52 12.19 -13.11
C GLN A 26 14.59 11.11 -12.89
N LEU A 27 14.45 9.94 -13.50
CA LEU A 27 15.46 8.89 -13.44
C LEU A 27 16.78 9.35 -14.06
N SER A 28 16.72 10.08 -15.18
CA SER A 28 17.90 10.66 -15.82
C SER A 28 18.62 11.67 -14.93
N ASP A 29 17.87 12.52 -14.24
CA ASP A 29 18.41 13.51 -13.33
C ASP A 29 19.07 12.88 -12.09
N CYS A 30 18.44 11.83 -11.53
CA CYS A 30 18.95 11.15 -10.34
C CYS A 30 20.13 10.20 -10.64
N PHE A 31 20.10 9.49 -11.77
CA PHE A 31 21.02 8.38 -12.06
C PHE A 31 21.82 8.54 -13.37
N GLY A 32 21.66 9.69 -14.03
CA GLY A 32 22.36 10.01 -15.29
C GLY A 32 21.59 9.56 -16.54
N LYS A 33 22.05 10.08 -17.71
CA LYS A 33 21.36 9.96 -19.00
C LYS A 33 21.05 8.52 -19.46
N ALA A 34 21.80 7.54 -19.00
CA ALA A 34 21.55 6.13 -19.32
C ALA A 34 20.23 5.63 -18.71
N ALA A 35 19.81 6.17 -17.57
CA ALA A 35 18.58 5.80 -16.90
C ALA A 35 17.30 6.26 -17.62
N ALA A 36 17.41 7.22 -18.55
CA ALA A 36 16.32 7.61 -19.44
C ALA A 36 16.02 6.58 -20.54
N LYS A 37 16.83 5.53 -20.66
CA LYS A 37 16.71 4.48 -21.68
C LYS A 37 16.66 3.09 -21.01
N PRO A 38 15.61 2.80 -20.19
CA PRO A 38 15.48 1.49 -19.57
C PRO A 38 15.25 0.41 -20.63
N LEU A 39 15.62 -0.83 -20.33
CA LEU A 39 15.25 -1.99 -21.15
C LEU A 39 13.75 -2.21 -21.14
N GLU A 40 13.10 -1.94 -20.02
CA GLU A 40 11.67 -2.05 -19.82
C GLU A 40 11.21 -1.02 -18.77
N LEU A 41 10.03 -0.44 -18.97
CA LEU A 41 9.33 0.40 -17.98
C LEU A 41 7.92 -0.15 -17.78
N VAL A 42 7.67 -0.69 -16.60
CA VAL A 42 6.33 -1.17 -16.20
C VAL A 42 5.74 -0.18 -15.22
N ILE A 43 4.53 0.29 -15.49
CA ILE A 43 3.74 1.13 -14.59
C ILE A 43 2.48 0.34 -14.24
N GLN A 44 2.34 -0.02 -12.95
CA GLN A 44 1.14 -0.67 -12.44
C GLN A 44 0.28 0.38 -11.72
N ASP A 45 -0.89 0.69 -12.26
CA ASP A 45 -1.86 1.57 -11.63
C ASP A 45 -2.98 0.76 -10.98
N TRP A 46 -2.88 0.56 -9.67
CA TRP A 46 -3.88 -0.19 -8.90
C TRP A 46 -5.23 0.54 -8.81
N ALA A 47 -5.25 1.86 -9.02
CA ALA A 47 -6.49 2.65 -9.02
C ALA A 47 -7.46 2.29 -10.17
N THR A 48 -6.99 1.54 -11.18
CA THR A 48 -7.84 1.04 -12.27
C THR A 48 -8.46 -0.32 -11.97
N ASN A 49 -8.13 -0.95 -10.85
CA ASN A 49 -8.63 -2.27 -10.49
C ASN A 49 -9.81 -2.18 -9.49
N PRO A 50 -11.06 -2.40 -9.95
CA PRO A 50 -12.25 -2.27 -9.11
C PRO A 50 -12.38 -3.34 -8.00
N LEU A 51 -11.55 -4.38 -8.02
CA LEU A 51 -11.48 -5.37 -6.95
C LEU A 51 -10.59 -4.93 -5.78
N ILE A 52 -9.81 -3.86 -5.95
CA ILE A 52 -8.84 -3.37 -4.97
C ILE A 52 -9.24 -1.99 -4.46
N VAL A 53 -9.85 -1.15 -5.32
CA VAL A 53 -10.09 0.26 -5.05
C VAL A 53 -11.57 0.58 -5.20
N THR A 54 -12.10 1.30 -4.22
CA THR A 54 -13.47 1.84 -4.24
C THR A 54 -13.48 3.29 -4.75
N GLU A 55 -14.67 3.82 -5.07
CA GLU A 55 -14.83 5.24 -5.41
C GLU A 55 -14.37 6.17 -4.27
N LEU A 56 -14.55 5.74 -3.02
CA LEU A 56 -14.11 6.51 -1.86
C LEU A 56 -12.58 6.61 -1.80
N ASP A 57 -11.87 5.54 -2.10
CA ASP A 57 -10.40 5.55 -2.16
C ASP A 57 -9.88 6.48 -3.24
N LEU A 58 -10.56 6.53 -4.40
CA LEU A 58 -10.20 7.43 -5.50
C LEU A 58 -10.43 8.90 -5.18
N ALA A 59 -11.40 9.21 -4.32
CA ALA A 59 -11.72 10.57 -3.90
C ALA A 59 -10.77 11.10 -2.81
N GLN A 60 -10.02 10.24 -2.15
CA GLN A 60 -9.09 10.64 -1.10
C GLN A 60 -7.75 11.13 -1.67
N SER A 61 -7.10 12.02 -0.92
CA SER A 61 -5.73 12.44 -1.25
C SER A 61 -4.77 11.26 -1.10
N VAL A 62 -3.74 11.21 -1.95
CA VAL A 62 -2.68 10.17 -1.90
C VAL A 62 -1.80 10.43 -0.67
N ASN A 63 -2.09 9.75 0.41
CA ASN A 63 -1.34 9.81 1.66
C ASN A 63 -0.95 8.41 2.10
N HIS A 64 0.08 8.32 2.94
CA HIS A 64 0.39 7.07 3.63
C HIS A 64 -0.78 6.73 4.58
N PRO A 65 -1.25 5.47 4.60
CA PRO A 65 -2.31 5.07 5.52
C PRO A 65 -1.95 5.39 6.97
N GLU A 66 -2.88 5.96 7.70
CA GLU A 66 -2.74 6.09 9.14
C GLU A 66 -2.88 4.73 9.82
N VAL A 67 -2.38 4.64 11.05
CA VAL A 67 -2.61 3.46 11.90
C VAL A 67 -4.10 3.27 12.08
N GLY A 68 -4.59 2.06 11.88
CA GLY A 68 -6.01 1.74 12.06
C GLY A 68 -6.50 2.10 13.48
N PRO A 69 -7.77 2.44 13.63
CA PRO A 69 -8.32 2.84 14.92
C PRO A 69 -8.17 1.72 15.94
N ASN A 70 -7.94 2.11 17.20
CA ASN A 70 -7.63 1.17 18.30
C ASN A 70 -8.72 0.10 18.51
N ASN A 71 -9.98 0.42 18.22
CA ASN A 71 -11.07 -0.54 18.32
C ASN A 71 -10.91 -1.74 17.39
N LEU A 72 -10.23 -1.62 16.25
CA LEU A 72 -9.94 -2.77 15.38
C LEU A 72 -8.92 -3.76 15.96
N ARG A 73 -8.25 -3.40 17.06
CA ARG A 73 -7.35 -4.30 17.82
C ARG A 73 -8.05 -5.15 18.84
N GLU A 74 -9.33 -4.85 19.12
CA GLU A 74 -10.12 -5.60 20.08
C GLU A 74 -10.61 -6.93 19.48
N LYS A 75 -10.94 -7.86 20.37
CA LYS A 75 -11.60 -9.11 20.00
C LYS A 75 -13.11 -8.89 19.98
N TYR A 76 -13.78 -9.35 18.93
CA TYR A 76 -15.21 -9.22 18.71
C TYR A 76 -15.94 -10.55 18.87
N LEU A 77 -17.25 -10.49 19.06
CA LEU A 77 -18.13 -11.64 19.17
C LEU A 77 -17.65 -12.66 20.23
N ASP A 78 -17.40 -12.19 21.44
CA ASP A 78 -16.90 -12.99 22.56
C ASP A 78 -15.55 -13.68 22.24
N GLY A 79 -14.65 -12.93 21.57
CA GLY A 79 -13.32 -13.41 21.23
C GLY A 79 -13.23 -14.28 19.97
N ARG A 80 -14.35 -14.49 19.26
CA ARG A 80 -14.38 -15.35 18.06
C ARG A 80 -13.90 -14.68 16.78
N VAL A 81 -13.79 -13.36 16.77
CA VAL A 81 -13.31 -12.58 15.63
C VAL A 81 -12.23 -11.61 16.08
N GLN A 82 -11.10 -11.63 15.40
CA GLN A 82 -9.99 -10.71 15.59
C GLN A 82 -9.43 -10.30 14.22
N PHE A 83 -9.10 -9.04 14.06
CA PHE A 83 -8.45 -8.53 12.85
C PHE A 83 -6.94 -8.75 12.95
N ALA A 84 -6.35 -9.34 11.92
CA ALA A 84 -4.92 -9.60 11.79
C ALA A 84 -4.37 -9.01 10.48
N VAL A 85 -4.60 -7.71 10.28
CA VAL A 85 -4.17 -6.96 9.10
C VAL A 85 -3.07 -5.96 9.47
N SER A 86 -2.21 -5.63 8.52
CA SER A 86 -1.06 -4.74 8.77
C SER A 86 -1.44 -3.40 9.40
N GLU A 87 -2.62 -2.87 9.05
CA GLU A 87 -3.12 -1.57 9.49
C GLU A 87 -3.42 -1.51 11.00
N VAL A 88 -3.67 -2.66 11.64
CA VAL A 88 -3.89 -2.71 13.10
C VAL A 88 -2.62 -3.05 13.87
N SER A 89 -1.52 -3.31 13.19
CA SER A 89 -0.23 -3.53 13.83
C SER A 89 0.28 -2.24 14.47
N GLU A 90 0.81 -2.35 15.69
CA GLU A 90 1.50 -1.24 16.36
C GLU A 90 2.87 -0.97 15.75
N ARG A 91 3.45 -2.00 15.15
CA ARG A 91 4.77 -1.95 14.53
C ARG A 91 4.63 -1.94 13.02
N SER A 92 5.15 -0.91 12.36
CA SER A 92 5.16 -0.78 10.90
C SER A 92 3.78 -0.97 10.25
N PRO A 93 2.73 -0.21 10.66
CA PRO A 93 1.38 -0.37 10.14
C PRO A 93 1.34 -0.14 8.63
N GLY A 94 0.52 -0.93 7.93
CA GLY A 94 0.39 -0.86 6.45
C GLY A 94 1.58 -1.42 5.67
N LEU A 95 2.58 -1.99 6.35
CA LEU A 95 3.77 -2.58 5.73
C LEU A 95 3.82 -4.11 5.93
N ILE A 96 4.64 -4.79 5.15
CA ILE A 96 4.84 -6.26 5.25
C ILE A 96 5.26 -6.67 6.67
N GLU A 97 6.18 -5.92 7.28
CA GLU A 97 6.63 -6.16 8.65
C GLU A 97 5.48 -6.07 9.66
N GLY A 98 4.56 -5.10 9.46
CA GLY A 98 3.35 -5.00 10.27
C GLY A 98 2.41 -6.19 10.10
N ALA A 99 2.25 -6.68 8.87
CA ALA A 99 1.44 -7.86 8.59
C ALA A 99 2.01 -9.12 9.27
N LEU A 100 3.32 -9.30 9.22
CA LEU A 100 4.00 -10.42 9.90
C LEU A 100 3.85 -10.34 11.42
N ALA A 101 4.11 -9.16 12.00
CA ALA A 101 4.04 -8.96 13.44
C ALA A 101 2.62 -9.20 13.99
N ILE A 102 1.59 -8.67 13.35
CA ILE A 102 0.20 -8.86 13.80
C ILE A 102 -0.29 -10.29 13.56
N GLY A 103 0.13 -10.93 12.46
CA GLY A 103 -0.20 -12.31 12.16
C GLY A 103 0.38 -13.25 13.23
N GLU A 104 1.64 -13.07 13.60
CA GLU A 104 2.31 -13.85 14.62
C GLU A 104 1.64 -13.67 16.00
N SER A 105 1.43 -12.42 16.45
CA SER A 105 0.79 -12.15 17.75
C SER A 105 -0.63 -12.69 17.82
N THR A 106 -1.41 -12.55 16.75
CA THR A 106 -2.79 -13.08 16.69
C THR A 106 -2.81 -14.61 16.75
N ALA A 107 -1.85 -15.28 16.10
CA ALA A 107 -1.73 -16.72 16.15
C ALA A 107 -1.37 -17.22 17.58
N PHE A 108 -0.46 -16.55 18.28
CA PHE A 108 -0.14 -16.85 19.67
C PHE A 108 -1.33 -16.65 20.59
N ASP A 109 -2.01 -15.52 20.49
CA ASP A 109 -3.23 -15.22 21.26
C ASP A 109 -4.32 -16.28 21.08
N PHE A 110 -4.48 -16.77 19.84
CA PHE A 110 -5.43 -17.84 19.56
C PHE A 110 -5.03 -19.15 20.21
N LEU A 111 -3.76 -19.54 20.10
CA LEU A 111 -3.27 -20.79 20.70
C LEU A 111 -3.41 -20.80 22.22
N GLU A 112 -3.16 -19.67 22.90
CA GLU A 112 -3.35 -19.55 24.35
C GLU A 112 -4.83 -19.66 24.78
N THR A 113 -5.76 -19.35 23.87
CA THR A 113 -7.20 -19.39 24.17
C THR A 113 -7.79 -20.80 24.00
N VAL A 114 -7.15 -21.67 23.20
CA VAL A 114 -7.65 -23.01 22.84
C VAL A 114 -7.01 -24.13 23.68
N VAL A 115 -5.96 -23.82 24.42
CA VAL A 115 -5.27 -24.75 25.36
C VAL A 115 -5.78 -24.52 26.77
#